data_4ad99387fc8d68e4de3d0ead6857729b
#
_entry.id   4ad99387fc8d68e4de3d0ead6857729b
#
_cell.length_a   1.000
_cell.length_b   1.000
_cell.length_c   1.000
_cell.angle_alpha   90.00
_cell.angle_beta   90.00
_cell.angle_gamma   90.00
#
_symmetry.space_group_name_H-M   'P 1'
#
loop_
_entity.id
_entity.type
_entity.pdbx_description
1 polymer ?
#
loop_
_entity_poly.entity_id
_entity_poly.type
_entity_poly.pdbx_seq_one_letter_code
_entity_poly.pdbx_strand_id
1 'polypeptide(L)'
;MEIPYNKTLVDLFRWRVSQSGDEVAQKFLNTETTYSELDTLSNKVAQGLIGLDCQPDSRVAFLGKNSDLFFEFLYGTIKSKTVTVGINWRLAPPEVAYIINDSKSEVLLVGPEFFGLIEEIKDDIPSVKKIITVGGVHEEWEDY
;
A
#
# COMPACT_ATOMS: atom_id res chain seq x y z
N MET A 1 8.88 -0.73 -29.75
CA MET A 1 9.32 -0.94 -28.34
C MET A 1 8.95 -2.37 -27.97
N GLU A 2 9.92 -3.24 -27.72
CA GLU A 2 9.66 -4.62 -27.33
C GLU A 2 9.42 -4.69 -25.81
N ILE A 3 8.26 -5.24 -25.42
CA ILE A 3 7.95 -5.52 -24.03
C ILE A 3 8.70 -6.78 -23.61
N PRO A 4 9.45 -6.77 -22.49
CA PRO A 4 10.18 -7.94 -22.04
C PRO A 4 9.22 -9.08 -21.63
N TYR A 5 9.46 -10.28 -22.18
CA TYR A 5 8.72 -11.50 -21.84
C TYR A 5 9.31 -12.21 -20.62
N ASN A 6 8.50 -13.00 -19.93
CA ASN A 6 8.90 -13.81 -18.76
C ASN A 6 9.53 -12.98 -17.63
N LYS A 7 8.93 -11.83 -17.33
CA LYS A 7 9.36 -10.91 -16.28
C LYS A 7 8.32 -10.76 -15.21
N THR A 8 8.77 -10.43 -14.01
CA THR A 8 7.89 -10.06 -12.90
C THR A 8 7.29 -8.66 -13.12
N LEU A 9 6.25 -8.31 -12.35
CA LEU A 9 5.70 -6.95 -12.36
C LEU A 9 6.76 -5.89 -12.00
N VAL A 10 7.68 -6.22 -11.08
CA VAL A 10 8.80 -5.32 -10.73
C VAL A 10 9.71 -5.10 -11.93
N ASP A 11 10.06 -6.16 -12.68
CA ASP A 11 10.91 -6.04 -13.85
C ASP A 11 10.25 -5.21 -14.95
N LEU A 12 8.94 -5.42 -15.16
CA LEU A 12 8.17 -4.63 -16.14
C LEU A 12 8.09 -3.16 -15.74
N PHE A 13 7.84 -2.88 -14.47
CA PHE A 13 7.79 -1.52 -13.96
C PHE A 13 9.16 -0.83 -14.10
N ARG A 14 10.26 -1.47 -13.69
CA ARG A 14 11.63 -0.95 -13.85
C ARG A 14 12.00 -0.73 -15.32
N TRP A 15 11.60 -1.66 -16.18
CA TRP A 15 11.77 -1.48 -17.62
C TRP A 15 11.01 -0.23 -18.10
N ARG A 16 9.75 -0.04 -17.70
CA ARG A 16 8.99 1.17 -18.06
C ARG A 16 9.66 2.44 -17.54
N VAL A 17 10.13 2.46 -16.31
CA VAL A 17 10.91 3.58 -15.74
C VAL A 17 12.13 3.89 -16.60
N SER A 18 12.87 2.87 -17.04
CA SER A 18 14.06 3.05 -17.88
C SER A 18 13.76 3.60 -19.28
N GLN A 19 12.55 3.37 -19.81
CA GLN A 19 12.13 3.84 -21.13
C GLN A 19 11.50 5.23 -21.10
N SER A 20 10.79 5.57 -20.03
CA SER A 20 9.90 6.74 -19.95
C SER A 20 9.88 7.34 -18.55
N GLY A 21 11.01 7.40 -17.87
CA GLY A 21 11.10 7.85 -16.47
C GLY A 21 10.50 9.23 -16.23
N ASP A 22 10.67 10.15 -17.18
CA ASP A 22 10.18 11.53 -17.08
C ASP A 22 8.72 11.70 -17.55
N GLU A 23 8.10 10.64 -18.11
CA GLU A 23 6.68 10.69 -18.48
C GLU A 23 5.80 10.56 -17.23
N VAL A 24 4.61 11.19 -17.28
CA VAL A 24 3.61 11.09 -16.22
C VAL A 24 3.08 9.66 -16.13
N ALA A 25 3.26 9.03 -14.97
CA ALA A 25 2.76 7.70 -14.67
C ALA A 25 1.34 7.75 -14.14
N GLN A 26 1.03 8.74 -13.32
CA GLN A 26 -0.29 8.92 -12.71
C GLN A 26 -0.60 10.40 -12.50
N LYS A 27 -1.90 10.70 -12.49
CA LYS A 27 -2.43 12.00 -12.16
C LYS A 27 -3.57 11.85 -11.16
N PHE A 28 -3.44 12.54 -10.05
CA PHE A 28 -4.47 12.57 -9.01
C PHE A 28 -4.74 14.00 -8.60
N LEU A 29 -5.98 14.47 -8.79
CA LEU A 29 -6.37 15.87 -8.61
C LEU A 29 -5.44 16.82 -9.40
N ASN A 30 -4.64 17.62 -8.71
CA ASN A 30 -3.71 18.58 -9.30
C ASN A 30 -2.24 18.10 -9.23
N THR A 31 -2.01 16.87 -8.76
CA THR A 31 -0.65 16.29 -8.66
C THR A 31 -0.42 15.35 -9.82
N GLU A 32 0.72 15.48 -10.47
CA GLU A 32 1.24 14.54 -11.46
C GLU A 32 2.49 13.89 -10.89
N THR A 33 2.62 12.58 -11.05
CA THR A 33 3.77 11.80 -10.61
C THR A 33 4.36 11.10 -11.82
N THR A 34 5.63 11.29 -12.08
CA THR A 34 6.36 10.61 -13.17
C THR A 34 6.67 9.16 -12.80
N TYR A 35 7.07 8.35 -13.80
CA TYR A 35 7.50 6.97 -13.54
C TYR A 35 8.73 6.91 -12.62
N SER A 36 9.69 7.83 -12.76
CA SER A 36 10.88 7.89 -11.89
C SER A 36 10.53 8.27 -10.46
N GLU A 37 9.59 9.22 -10.26
CA GLU A 37 9.11 9.60 -8.94
C GLU A 37 8.35 8.43 -8.29
N LEU A 38 7.45 7.77 -9.02
CA LEU A 38 6.71 6.61 -8.51
C LEU A 38 7.66 5.46 -8.15
N ASP A 39 8.73 5.25 -8.91
CA ASP A 39 9.76 4.27 -8.58
C ASP A 39 10.46 4.62 -7.26
N THR A 40 10.83 5.89 -7.09
CA THR A 40 11.47 6.38 -5.87
C THR A 40 10.55 6.24 -4.64
N LEU A 41 9.28 6.67 -4.76
CA LEU A 41 8.30 6.61 -3.69
C LEU A 41 8.00 5.16 -3.30
N SER A 42 7.74 4.29 -4.27
CA SER A 42 7.51 2.87 -4.00
C SER A 42 8.75 2.13 -3.46
N ASN A 43 9.98 2.59 -3.74
CA ASN A 43 11.18 2.07 -3.09
C ASN A 43 11.20 2.44 -1.59
N LYS A 44 10.77 3.65 -1.23
CA LYS A 44 10.64 4.05 0.19
C LYS A 44 9.63 3.18 0.93
N VAL A 45 8.47 2.92 0.32
CA VAL A 45 7.46 2.01 0.88
C VAL A 45 8.04 0.61 1.09
N ALA A 46 8.73 0.06 0.07
CA ALA A 46 9.35 -1.26 0.19
C ALA A 46 10.37 -1.32 1.33
N GLN A 47 11.21 -0.29 1.48
CA GLN A 47 12.18 -0.20 2.56
C GLN A 47 11.48 -0.06 3.94
N GLY A 48 10.41 0.70 4.03
CA GLY A 48 9.58 0.81 5.24
C GLY A 48 9.02 -0.55 5.66
N LEU A 49 8.42 -1.30 4.74
CA LEU A 49 7.88 -2.63 5.01
C LEU A 49 8.96 -3.64 5.44
N ILE A 50 10.13 -3.59 4.82
CA ILE A 50 11.29 -4.39 5.23
C ILE A 50 11.76 -3.98 6.63
N GLY A 51 11.79 -2.68 6.93
CA GLY A 51 12.15 -2.15 8.24
C GLY A 51 11.17 -2.55 9.36
N LEU A 52 9.91 -2.83 9.01
CA LEU A 52 8.88 -3.40 9.90
C LEU A 52 8.98 -4.94 10.03
N ASP A 53 10.03 -5.55 9.51
CA ASP A 53 10.26 -7.00 9.51
C ASP A 53 9.17 -7.80 8.74
N CYS A 54 8.52 -7.18 7.77
CA CYS A 54 7.61 -7.89 6.87
C CYS A 54 8.40 -8.90 6.03
N GLN A 55 8.03 -10.17 6.15
CA GLN A 55 8.65 -11.26 5.40
C GLN A 55 8.02 -11.39 4.00
N PRO A 56 8.67 -12.08 3.04
CA PRO A 56 8.01 -12.46 1.81
C PRO A 56 6.66 -13.14 2.10
N ASP A 57 5.64 -12.77 1.34
CA ASP A 57 4.24 -13.19 1.50
C ASP A 57 3.50 -12.63 2.73
N SER A 58 4.11 -11.80 3.59
CA SER A 58 3.36 -11.02 4.60
C SER A 58 2.28 -10.17 3.93
N ARG A 59 1.06 -10.21 4.48
CA ARG A 59 -0.07 -9.44 3.94
C ARG A 59 -0.09 -8.05 4.56
N VAL A 60 -0.23 -7.07 3.68
CA VAL A 60 -0.31 -5.65 4.05
C VAL A 60 -1.64 -5.11 3.53
N ALA A 61 -2.52 -4.76 4.45
CA ALA A 61 -3.85 -4.28 4.12
C ALA A 61 -3.87 -2.76 3.86
N PHE A 62 -4.74 -2.33 2.98
CA PHE A 62 -5.00 -0.92 2.69
C PHE A 62 -6.51 -0.64 2.80
N LEU A 63 -6.88 0.23 3.71
CA LEU A 63 -8.24 0.76 3.88
C LEU A 63 -8.22 2.26 3.64
N GLY A 64 -8.57 2.66 2.45
CA GLY A 64 -8.59 4.06 2.03
C GLY A 64 -9.34 4.25 0.73
N LYS A 65 -9.65 5.50 0.40
CA LYS A 65 -10.16 5.87 -0.92
C LYS A 65 -9.05 5.79 -1.96
N ASN A 66 -9.45 5.71 -3.23
CA ASN A 66 -8.50 5.74 -4.34
C ASN A 66 -7.71 7.06 -4.33
N SER A 67 -6.39 6.94 -4.39
CA SER A 67 -5.45 8.07 -4.44
C SER A 67 -4.17 7.65 -5.16
N ASP A 68 -3.29 8.61 -5.40
CA ASP A 68 -1.94 8.38 -5.89
C ASP A 68 -1.12 7.49 -4.94
N LEU A 69 -1.29 7.66 -3.63
CA LEU A 69 -0.63 6.86 -2.59
C LEU A 69 -0.90 5.35 -2.71
N PHE A 70 -2.07 4.95 -3.24
CA PHE A 70 -2.37 3.54 -3.45
C PHE A 70 -1.39 2.86 -4.42
N PHE A 71 -0.98 3.55 -5.49
CA PHE A 71 -0.02 2.98 -6.43
C PHE A 71 1.41 2.95 -5.89
N GLU A 72 1.80 3.94 -5.09
CA GLU A 72 3.08 3.90 -4.36
C GLU A 72 3.13 2.68 -3.44
N PHE A 73 2.06 2.48 -2.66
CA PHE A 73 1.88 1.32 -1.79
C PHE A 73 1.88 0.00 -2.58
N LEU A 74 1.09 -0.11 -3.65
CA LEU A 74 1.00 -1.32 -4.49
C LEU A 74 2.38 -1.73 -5.03
N TYR A 75 3.10 -0.80 -5.66
CA TYR A 75 4.43 -1.11 -6.16
C TYR A 75 5.44 -1.35 -5.04
N GLY A 76 5.29 -0.70 -3.90
CA GLY A 76 6.11 -0.94 -2.71
C GLY A 76 5.95 -2.36 -2.17
N THR A 77 4.72 -2.86 -2.04
CA THR A 77 4.45 -4.25 -1.61
C THR A 77 5.02 -5.26 -2.60
N ILE A 78 4.84 -5.04 -3.92
CA ILE A 78 5.41 -5.92 -4.95
C ILE A 78 6.95 -5.95 -4.85
N LYS A 79 7.60 -4.80 -4.64
CA LYS A 79 9.06 -4.69 -4.51
C LYS A 79 9.61 -5.36 -3.25
N SER A 80 8.90 -5.27 -2.13
CA SER A 80 9.25 -5.93 -0.87
C SER A 80 8.87 -7.41 -0.83
N LYS A 81 8.23 -7.94 -1.87
CA LYS A 81 7.68 -9.30 -1.95
C LYS A 81 6.56 -9.57 -0.93
N THR A 82 5.92 -8.53 -0.44
CA THR A 82 4.71 -8.64 0.38
C THR A 82 3.46 -8.66 -0.50
N VAL A 83 2.30 -8.94 0.09
CA VAL A 83 1.03 -9.07 -0.63
C VAL A 83 0.08 -7.95 -0.24
N THR A 84 -0.36 -7.17 -1.22
CA THR A 84 -1.39 -6.15 -1.02
C THR A 84 -2.75 -6.79 -0.77
N VAL A 85 -3.44 -6.37 0.29
CA VAL A 85 -4.83 -6.69 0.58
C VAL A 85 -5.65 -5.40 0.50
N GLY A 86 -6.32 -5.18 -0.62
CA GLY A 86 -7.22 -4.03 -0.80
C GLY A 86 -8.55 -4.27 -0.08
N ILE A 87 -8.92 -3.39 0.84
CA ILE A 87 -10.20 -3.45 1.55
C ILE A 87 -11.16 -2.44 0.94
N ASN A 88 -12.35 -2.90 0.58
CA ASN A 88 -13.39 -2.00 0.09
C ASN A 88 -13.85 -1.08 1.23
N TRP A 89 -13.61 0.20 1.08
CA TRP A 89 -13.90 1.23 2.08
C TRP A 89 -15.40 1.45 2.37
N ARG A 90 -16.31 0.83 1.61
CA ARG A 90 -17.76 0.88 1.82
C ARG A 90 -18.28 -0.21 2.75
N LEU A 91 -17.42 -1.11 3.20
CA LEU A 91 -17.79 -2.21 4.08
C LEU A 91 -18.05 -1.74 5.51
N ALA A 92 -18.92 -2.46 6.22
CA ALA A 92 -19.15 -2.24 7.63
C ALA A 92 -17.98 -2.76 8.49
N PRO A 93 -17.77 -2.23 9.72
CA PRO A 93 -16.67 -2.64 10.59
C PRO A 93 -16.47 -4.16 10.73
N PRO A 94 -17.50 -5.00 10.97
CA PRO A 94 -17.31 -6.45 11.07
C PRO A 94 -16.82 -7.11 9.77
N GLU A 95 -17.21 -6.57 8.62
CA GLU A 95 -16.77 -7.08 7.31
C GLU A 95 -15.29 -6.73 7.06
N VAL A 96 -14.87 -5.53 7.47
CA VAL A 96 -13.46 -5.11 7.42
C VAL A 96 -12.61 -6.00 8.34
N ALA A 97 -13.06 -6.24 9.58
CA ALA A 97 -12.39 -7.15 10.51
C ALA A 97 -12.28 -8.57 9.94
N TYR A 98 -13.33 -9.07 9.29
CA TYR A 98 -13.32 -10.38 8.63
C TYR A 98 -12.23 -10.46 7.57
N ILE A 99 -12.12 -9.47 6.66
CA ILE A 99 -11.11 -9.47 5.59
C ILE A 99 -9.69 -9.43 6.16
N ILE A 100 -9.45 -8.59 7.18
CA ILE A 100 -8.15 -8.49 7.84
C ILE A 100 -7.75 -9.82 8.48
N ASN A 101 -8.67 -10.47 9.18
CA ASN A 101 -8.42 -11.75 9.85
C ASN A 101 -8.27 -12.91 8.87
N ASP A 102 -9.13 -12.98 7.85
CA ASP A 102 -9.06 -14.04 6.84
C ASP A 102 -7.75 -13.97 6.04
N SER A 103 -7.34 -12.77 5.64
CA SER A 103 -6.05 -12.55 4.98
C SER A 103 -4.85 -12.67 5.91
N LYS A 104 -5.05 -12.65 7.24
CA LYS A 104 -3.99 -12.58 8.26
C LYS A 104 -3.05 -11.40 8.02
N SER A 105 -3.61 -10.24 7.70
CA SER A 105 -2.84 -9.03 7.47
C SER A 105 -2.06 -8.62 8.71
N GLU A 106 -0.77 -8.34 8.54
CA GLU A 106 0.15 -8.00 9.64
C GLU A 106 0.35 -6.51 9.79
N VAL A 107 0.20 -5.76 8.70
CA VAL A 107 0.28 -4.30 8.65
C VAL A 107 -1.00 -3.78 8.00
N LEU A 108 -1.54 -2.68 8.54
CA LEU A 108 -2.72 -2.00 8.01
C LEU A 108 -2.38 -0.54 7.73
N LEU A 109 -2.53 -0.13 6.47
CA LEU A 109 -2.53 1.28 6.09
C LEU A 109 -3.96 1.79 6.07
N VAL A 110 -4.22 2.94 6.73
CA VAL A 110 -5.57 3.46 6.91
C VAL A 110 -5.66 4.96 6.63
N GLY A 111 -6.63 5.34 5.80
CA GLY A 111 -6.97 6.75 5.54
C GLY A 111 -7.75 7.39 6.69
N PRO A 112 -7.66 8.73 6.87
CA PRO A 112 -8.22 9.42 8.04
C PRO A 112 -9.73 9.26 8.19
N GLU A 113 -10.46 9.08 7.10
CA GLU A 113 -11.92 8.88 7.15
C GLU A 113 -12.33 7.57 7.82
N PHE A 114 -11.39 6.64 8.00
CA PHE A 114 -11.63 5.29 8.54
C PHE A 114 -11.00 5.06 9.91
N PHE A 115 -10.39 6.08 10.53
CA PHE A 115 -9.80 5.96 11.86
C PHE A 115 -10.83 5.47 12.89
N GLY A 116 -12.02 6.09 12.93
CA GLY A 116 -13.09 5.67 13.84
C GLY A 116 -13.56 4.23 13.62
N LEU A 117 -13.57 3.76 12.37
CA LEU A 117 -13.90 2.36 12.04
C LEU A 117 -12.84 1.41 12.62
N ILE A 118 -11.55 1.74 12.44
CA ILE A 118 -10.46 0.89 12.95
C ILE A 118 -10.41 0.92 14.48
N GLU A 119 -10.66 2.08 15.10
CA GLU A 119 -10.77 2.16 16.57
C GLU A 119 -11.88 1.24 17.13
N GLU A 120 -13.01 1.09 16.42
CA GLU A 120 -14.09 0.20 16.79
C GLU A 120 -13.70 -1.28 16.76
N ILE A 121 -12.85 -1.69 15.79
CA ILE A 121 -12.52 -3.10 15.57
C ILE A 121 -11.09 -3.48 15.97
N LYS A 122 -10.31 -2.58 16.54
CA LYS A 122 -8.86 -2.82 16.79
C LYS A 122 -8.59 -4.05 17.65
N ASP A 123 -9.47 -4.36 18.57
CA ASP A 123 -9.36 -5.55 19.43
C ASP A 123 -9.79 -6.84 18.73
N ASP A 124 -10.49 -6.73 17.60
CA ASP A 124 -10.98 -7.84 16.78
C ASP A 124 -10.05 -8.23 15.63
N ILE A 125 -8.92 -7.53 15.46
CA ILE A 125 -7.94 -7.76 14.38
C ILE A 125 -6.55 -8.14 14.92
N PRO A 126 -6.42 -9.23 15.68
CA PRO A 126 -5.20 -9.57 16.42
C PRO A 126 -3.99 -9.91 15.54
N SER A 127 -4.18 -10.13 14.24
CA SER A 127 -3.06 -10.35 13.31
C SER A 127 -2.30 -9.07 12.97
N VAL A 128 -2.93 -7.89 13.13
CA VAL A 128 -2.33 -6.60 12.81
C VAL A 128 -1.33 -6.21 13.89
N LYS A 129 -0.06 -6.17 13.52
CA LYS A 129 1.05 -5.78 14.40
C LYS A 129 1.31 -4.27 14.36
N LYS A 130 0.94 -3.62 13.25
CA LYS A 130 1.20 -2.22 13.00
C LYS A 130 0.08 -1.56 12.20
N ILE A 131 -0.38 -0.40 12.66
CA ILE A 131 -1.29 0.47 11.91
C ILE A 131 -0.50 1.71 11.49
N ILE A 132 -0.64 2.09 10.23
CA ILE A 132 0.04 3.24 9.63
C ILE A 132 -1.03 4.16 9.02
N THR A 133 -0.99 5.43 9.38
CA THR A 133 -1.90 6.44 8.83
C THR A 133 -1.42 6.90 7.46
N VAL A 134 -2.35 7.13 6.54
CA VAL A 134 -2.05 7.58 5.18
C VAL A 134 -2.86 8.84 4.87
N GLY A 135 -2.18 9.98 4.79
CA GLY A 135 -2.82 11.26 4.51
C GLY A 135 -3.51 11.92 5.70
N GLY A 136 -3.17 11.52 6.93
CA GLY A 136 -3.64 12.11 8.17
C GLY A 136 -2.82 11.62 9.35
N VAL A 137 -2.93 12.27 10.48
CA VAL A 137 -2.19 11.95 11.72
C VAL A 137 -3.14 11.36 12.75
N HIS A 138 -2.73 10.31 13.43
CA HIS A 138 -3.43 9.70 14.57
C HIS A 138 -2.50 9.68 15.79
N GLU A 139 -3.05 9.86 17.00
CA GLU A 139 -2.22 10.00 18.21
C GLU A 139 -1.44 8.72 18.57
N GLU A 140 -1.98 7.54 18.26
CA GLU A 140 -1.40 6.25 18.63
C GLU A 140 -0.72 5.51 17.47
N TRP A 141 -0.91 5.94 16.21
CA TRP A 141 -0.43 5.21 15.02
C TRP A 141 0.68 5.95 14.31
N GLU A 142 1.54 5.20 13.62
CA GLU A 142 2.63 5.79 12.85
C GLU A 142 2.09 6.48 11.59
N ASP A 143 2.75 7.56 11.18
CA ASP A 143 2.46 8.26 9.92
C ASP A 143 3.29 7.66 8.77
N TYR A 144 2.68 7.65 7.57
CA TYR A 144 3.22 7.09 6.32
C TYR A 144 4.42 7.89 5.78
#